data_6fc0ca78080a52ae71559fe47a7c23ea
#
_entry.id   6fc0ca78080a52ae71559fe47a7c23ea
#
_cell.length_a   1.000
_cell.length_b   1.000
_cell.length_c   1.000
_cell.angle_alpha   90.00
_cell.angle_beta   90.00
_cell.angle_gamma   90.00
#
_symmetry.space_group_name_H-M   'P 1'
#
loop_
_entity.id
_entity.type
_entity.pdbx_description
1 polymer ?
#
loop_
_entity_poly.entity_id
_entity_poly.type
_entity_poly.pdbx_seq_one_letter_code
_entity_poly.pdbx_strand_id
1 'polypeptide(L)'
;MGFGIATGRRLDRALGLLEDLGLPRPDMVSTDVGTQFHYGENLTPDRSWQKSIGYAWQPDRIREVLDSLPGLFPQAEENQSEYKISYEVDTSICRGVTKVKKTLREAGLRAKVVMSLGMFLDVIPVRGGSEMAMRHFLLKWAFAPEHVLVAGDSGNDAGMLLGRTLGVVVGNHSPELRRLRHRPRVYFAKAAHAAGILEGIRYYNFLDKIAIPNDRIE
;
A
#
# COMPACT_ATOMS: atom_id res chain seq x y z
N MET A 1 10.66 -18.86 -7.00
CA MET A 1 10.35 -17.41 -6.84
C MET A 1 8.89 -17.29 -6.50
N GLY A 2 8.51 -16.50 -5.48
CA GLY A 2 7.13 -16.24 -5.13
C GLY A 2 6.63 -14.96 -5.80
N PHE A 3 5.32 -14.89 -6.03
CA PHE A 3 4.63 -13.74 -6.61
C PHE A 3 3.53 -13.28 -5.66
N GLY A 4 3.51 -11.97 -5.37
CA GLY A 4 2.52 -11.36 -4.48
C GLY A 4 1.89 -10.11 -5.06
N ILE A 5 0.68 -9.80 -4.58
CA ILE A 5 -0.04 -8.57 -4.92
C ILE A 5 -0.30 -7.75 -3.67
N ALA A 6 -0.04 -6.43 -3.77
CA ALA A 6 -0.42 -5.45 -2.77
C ALA A 6 -1.42 -4.46 -3.39
N THR A 7 -2.57 -4.26 -2.76
CA THR A 7 -3.65 -3.43 -3.31
C THR A 7 -4.47 -2.73 -2.23
N GLY A 8 -5.08 -1.60 -2.58
CA GLY A 8 -6.11 -0.95 -1.75
C GLY A 8 -7.47 -1.64 -1.82
N ARG A 9 -7.68 -2.56 -2.78
CA ARG A 9 -8.92 -3.30 -2.93
C ARG A 9 -9.09 -4.36 -1.83
N ARG A 10 -10.33 -4.79 -1.62
CA ARG A 10 -10.65 -5.98 -0.84
C ARG A 10 -10.23 -7.25 -1.58
N LEU A 11 -10.09 -8.36 -0.85
CA LEU A 11 -9.60 -9.63 -1.40
C LEU A 11 -10.48 -10.15 -2.55
N ASP A 12 -11.80 -10.17 -2.35
CA ASP A 12 -12.78 -10.61 -3.36
C ASP A 12 -12.65 -9.84 -4.67
N ARG A 13 -12.53 -8.51 -4.57
CA ARG A 13 -12.35 -7.62 -5.74
C ARG A 13 -10.99 -7.81 -6.43
N ALA A 14 -9.95 -8.07 -5.65
CA ALA A 14 -8.61 -8.31 -6.20
C ALA A 14 -8.57 -9.64 -6.96
N LEU A 15 -9.14 -10.70 -6.39
CA LEU A 15 -9.18 -12.02 -7.02
C LEU A 15 -10.06 -12.06 -8.26
N GLY A 16 -11.25 -11.46 -8.22
CA GLY A 16 -12.12 -11.35 -9.39
C GLY A 16 -11.43 -10.67 -10.57
N LEU A 17 -10.69 -9.59 -10.32
CA LEU A 17 -9.91 -8.92 -11.38
C LEU A 17 -8.81 -9.82 -11.97
N LEU A 18 -8.15 -10.64 -11.15
CA LEU A 18 -7.13 -11.57 -11.64
C LEU A 18 -7.74 -12.68 -12.51
N GLU A 19 -8.89 -13.20 -12.11
CA GLU A 19 -9.64 -14.20 -12.88
C GLU A 19 -10.11 -13.63 -14.21
N ASP A 20 -10.71 -12.44 -14.21
CA ASP A 20 -11.17 -11.75 -15.43
C ASP A 20 -10.04 -11.50 -16.43
N LEU A 21 -8.83 -11.26 -15.96
CA LEU A 21 -7.65 -11.01 -16.77
C LEU A 21 -6.85 -12.29 -17.09
N GLY A 22 -7.28 -13.46 -16.63
CA GLY A 22 -6.57 -14.72 -16.83
C GLY A 22 -5.17 -14.75 -16.19
N LEU A 23 -4.95 -14.00 -15.12
CA LEU A 23 -3.67 -13.92 -14.44
C LEU A 23 -3.49 -15.04 -13.40
N PRO A 24 -2.26 -15.49 -13.16
CA PRO A 24 -2.00 -16.54 -12.21
C PRO A 24 -2.37 -16.10 -10.78
N ARG A 25 -2.79 -17.07 -9.97
CA ARG A 25 -3.07 -16.84 -8.56
C ARG A 25 -1.77 -16.51 -7.81
N PRO A 26 -1.74 -15.44 -7.01
CA PRO A 26 -0.55 -15.07 -6.26
C PRO A 26 -0.34 -15.98 -5.03
N ASP A 27 0.91 -16.16 -4.62
CA ASP A 27 1.30 -16.87 -3.39
C ASP A 27 0.95 -16.05 -2.13
N MET A 28 0.84 -14.73 -2.26
CA MET A 28 0.52 -13.79 -1.20
C MET A 28 -0.31 -12.62 -1.73
N VAL A 29 -1.34 -12.22 -0.97
CA VAL A 29 -2.13 -11.01 -1.26
C VAL A 29 -2.17 -10.12 -0.02
N SER A 30 -1.72 -8.88 -0.19
CA SER A 30 -1.92 -7.80 0.78
C SER A 30 -3.04 -6.91 0.29
N THR A 31 -4.14 -6.82 1.03
CA THR A 31 -5.35 -6.07 0.65
C THR A 31 -5.64 -4.93 1.61
N ASP A 32 -6.63 -4.11 1.26
CA ASP A 32 -7.12 -3.01 2.08
C ASP A 32 -6.00 -2.06 2.56
N VAL A 33 -5.14 -1.65 1.61
CA VAL A 33 -3.99 -0.77 1.89
C VAL A 33 -3.02 -1.37 2.92
N GLY A 34 -2.85 -2.70 2.90
CA GLY A 34 -1.93 -3.40 3.81
C GLY A 34 -2.50 -3.64 5.21
N THR A 35 -3.82 -3.62 5.38
CA THR A 35 -4.44 -4.00 6.66
C THR A 35 -4.76 -5.48 6.73
N GLN A 36 -4.77 -6.18 5.59
CA GLN A 36 -4.98 -7.62 5.53
C GLN A 36 -3.88 -8.32 4.75
N PHE A 37 -3.55 -9.53 5.17
CA PHE A 37 -2.63 -10.43 4.49
C PHE A 37 -3.24 -11.82 4.35
N HIS A 38 -3.00 -12.44 3.19
CA HIS A 38 -3.44 -13.78 2.87
C HIS A 38 -2.31 -14.54 2.18
N TYR A 39 -2.11 -15.81 2.54
CA TYR A 39 -0.99 -16.62 2.05
C TYR A 39 -1.41 -18.00 1.55
N GLY A 40 -0.59 -18.53 0.63
CA GLY A 40 -0.68 -19.88 0.11
C GLY A 40 -1.86 -20.11 -0.82
N GLU A 41 -2.02 -21.32 -1.29
CA GLU A 41 -3.05 -21.71 -2.25
C GLU A 41 -4.48 -21.30 -1.84
N ASN A 42 -4.79 -21.43 -0.55
CA ASN A 42 -6.12 -21.12 0.00
C ASN A 42 -6.25 -19.67 0.45
N LEU A 43 -5.22 -18.83 0.24
CA LEU A 43 -5.17 -17.44 0.70
C LEU A 43 -5.64 -17.28 2.15
N THR A 44 -5.06 -18.08 3.04
CA THR A 44 -5.39 -18.09 4.46
C THR A 44 -5.05 -16.73 5.10
N PRO A 45 -5.97 -16.10 5.85
CA PRO A 45 -5.72 -14.81 6.46
C PRO A 45 -4.69 -14.87 7.59
N ASP A 46 -3.83 -13.85 7.65
CA ASP A 46 -2.86 -13.67 8.74
C ASP A 46 -3.52 -13.08 9.99
N ARG A 47 -4.03 -13.93 10.85
CA ARG A 47 -4.68 -13.50 12.11
C ARG A 47 -3.72 -12.80 13.08
N SER A 48 -2.42 -13.12 13.03
CA SER A 48 -1.43 -12.46 13.89
C SER A 48 -1.22 -11.01 13.48
N TRP A 49 -1.26 -10.75 12.18
CA TRP A 49 -1.24 -9.39 11.64
C TRP A 49 -2.48 -8.60 12.05
N GLN A 50 -3.67 -9.14 11.83
CA GLN A 50 -4.94 -8.50 12.21
C GLN A 50 -4.97 -8.12 13.69
N LYS A 51 -4.59 -9.05 14.57
CA LYS A 51 -4.47 -8.80 16.02
C LYS A 51 -3.48 -7.66 16.34
N SER A 52 -2.35 -7.62 15.65
CA SER A 52 -1.31 -6.59 15.86
C SER A 52 -1.79 -5.18 15.49
N ILE A 53 -2.50 -5.04 14.36
CA ILE A 53 -2.95 -3.71 13.88
C ILE A 53 -4.19 -3.21 14.59
N GLY A 54 -5.03 -4.11 15.13
CA GLY A 54 -6.27 -3.74 15.85
C GLY A 54 -6.07 -2.96 17.15
N TYR A 55 -4.83 -2.83 17.62
CA TYR A 55 -4.52 -2.06 18.81
C TYR A 55 -4.92 -0.59 18.68
N ALA A 56 -5.75 -0.11 19.61
CA ALA A 56 -6.28 1.25 19.68
C ALA A 56 -7.07 1.70 18.43
N TRP A 57 -7.54 0.76 17.59
CA TRP A 57 -8.42 1.05 16.48
C TRP A 57 -9.86 1.28 16.96
N GLN A 58 -10.43 2.42 16.63
CA GLN A 58 -11.76 2.86 17.06
C GLN A 58 -12.59 3.32 15.84
N PRO A 59 -13.02 2.38 14.96
CA PRO A 59 -13.62 2.74 13.68
C PRO A 59 -14.89 3.58 13.82
N ASP A 60 -15.78 3.27 14.77
CA ASP A 60 -17.04 3.98 14.94
C ASP A 60 -16.82 5.44 15.35
N ARG A 61 -15.92 5.67 16.30
CA ARG A 61 -15.53 7.03 16.70
C ARG A 61 -14.84 7.81 15.59
N ILE A 62 -14.07 7.12 14.74
CA ILE A 62 -13.43 7.74 13.58
C ILE A 62 -14.50 8.18 12.58
N ARG A 63 -15.51 7.34 12.31
CA ARG A 63 -16.65 7.70 11.45
C ARG A 63 -17.43 8.88 12.03
N GLU A 64 -17.83 8.84 13.29
CA GLU A 64 -18.53 9.95 13.95
C GLU A 64 -17.85 11.31 13.72
N VAL A 65 -16.51 11.33 13.81
CA VAL A 65 -15.73 12.55 13.65
C VAL A 65 -15.55 12.96 12.19
N LEU A 66 -15.37 12.01 11.29
CA LEU A 66 -15.01 12.30 9.90
C LEU A 66 -16.22 12.44 8.97
N ASP A 67 -17.33 11.74 9.21
CA ASP A 67 -18.52 11.81 8.37
C ASP A 67 -19.18 13.20 8.40
N SER A 68 -18.92 13.98 9.45
CA SER A 68 -19.35 15.37 9.56
C SER A 68 -18.40 16.37 8.90
N LEU A 69 -17.25 15.94 8.38
CA LEU A 69 -16.22 16.83 7.85
C LEU A 69 -16.58 17.26 6.42
N PRO A 70 -16.79 18.56 6.14
CA PRO A 70 -17.13 19.03 4.81
C PRO A 70 -16.10 18.63 3.76
N GLY A 71 -16.57 18.15 2.61
CA GLY A 71 -15.73 17.71 1.48
C GLY A 71 -15.14 16.31 1.66
N LEU A 72 -15.61 15.54 2.64
CA LEU A 72 -15.25 14.15 2.85
C LEU A 72 -16.52 13.29 2.75
N PHE A 73 -16.57 12.39 1.78
CA PHE A 73 -17.74 11.56 1.48
C PHE A 73 -17.40 10.09 1.67
N PRO A 74 -18.09 9.34 2.56
CA PRO A 74 -17.86 7.89 2.69
C PRO A 74 -18.04 7.19 1.35
N GLN A 75 -17.09 6.30 1.01
CA GLN A 75 -17.26 5.42 -0.15
C GLN A 75 -18.31 4.33 0.15
N ALA A 76 -18.79 3.68 -0.92
CA ALA A 76 -19.74 2.58 -0.82
C ALA A 76 -19.22 1.46 0.12
N GLU A 77 -20.14 0.72 0.75
CA GLU A 77 -19.85 -0.31 1.75
C GLU A 77 -18.88 -1.37 1.24
N GLU A 78 -18.93 -1.68 -0.03
CA GLU A 78 -18.02 -2.61 -0.71
C GLU A 78 -16.53 -2.17 -0.72
N ASN A 79 -16.26 -0.89 -0.46
CA ASN A 79 -14.92 -0.33 -0.34
C ASN A 79 -14.48 -0.18 1.13
N GLN A 80 -15.36 -0.46 2.08
CA GLN A 80 -15.08 -0.45 3.51
C GLN A 80 -14.59 -1.82 3.98
N SER A 81 -13.82 -1.86 5.08
CA SER A 81 -13.50 -3.11 5.77
C SER A 81 -13.31 -2.88 7.28
N GLU A 82 -13.13 -3.96 8.04
CA GLU A 82 -12.94 -3.89 9.49
C GLU A 82 -11.80 -2.95 9.92
N TYR A 83 -10.72 -2.90 9.12
CA TYR A 83 -9.52 -2.11 9.40
C TYR A 83 -9.26 -1.00 8.37
N LYS A 84 -10.28 -0.62 7.59
CA LYS A 84 -10.16 0.46 6.60
C LYS A 84 -11.48 1.21 6.48
N ILE A 85 -11.42 2.53 6.63
CA ILE A 85 -12.53 3.44 6.36
C ILE A 85 -12.14 4.30 5.16
N SER A 86 -12.91 4.20 4.09
CA SER A 86 -12.60 4.82 2.79
C SER A 86 -13.53 5.98 2.48
N TYR A 87 -12.95 7.08 2.02
CA TYR A 87 -13.64 8.31 1.65
C TYR A 87 -13.22 8.76 0.24
N GLU A 88 -14.13 9.47 -0.41
CA GLU A 88 -13.81 10.38 -1.51
C GLU A 88 -13.59 11.79 -0.96
N VAL A 89 -12.67 12.53 -1.55
CA VAL A 89 -12.28 13.86 -1.08
C VAL A 89 -12.56 14.89 -2.17
N ASP A 90 -13.43 15.84 -1.87
CA ASP A 90 -13.48 17.09 -2.62
C ASP A 90 -12.36 18.01 -2.12
N THR A 91 -11.26 18.07 -2.86
CA THR A 91 -10.08 18.86 -2.49
C THR A 91 -10.29 20.35 -2.56
N SER A 92 -11.38 20.82 -3.19
CA SER A 92 -11.78 22.23 -3.18
C SER A 92 -12.35 22.68 -1.83
N ILE A 93 -12.94 21.74 -1.08
CA ILE A 93 -13.58 21.98 0.22
C ILE A 93 -12.68 21.46 1.36
N CYS A 94 -12.23 20.22 1.28
CA CYS A 94 -11.40 19.57 2.29
C CYS A 94 -9.92 19.62 1.87
N ARG A 95 -9.05 20.14 2.76
CA ARG A 95 -7.59 20.13 2.55
C ARG A 95 -6.96 18.73 2.69
N GLY A 96 -7.76 17.69 2.42
CA GLY A 96 -7.36 16.29 2.34
C GLY A 96 -6.63 15.81 3.60
N VAL A 97 -5.53 15.10 3.41
CA VAL A 97 -4.76 14.41 4.48
C VAL A 97 -4.44 15.32 5.66
N THR A 98 -4.06 16.57 5.45
CA THR A 98 -3.67 17.49 6.53
C THR A 98 -4.85 17.83 7.43
N LYS A 99 -6.01 18.12 6.85
CA LYS A 99 -7.22 18.43 7.61
C LYS A 99 -7.70 17.23 8.41
N VAL A 100 -7.78 16.05 7.75
CA VAL A 100 -8.21 14.80 8.37
C VAL A 100 -7.29 14.41 9.53
N LYS A 101 -5.97 14.44 9.33
CA LYS A 101 -5.00 14.16 10.42
C LYS A 101 -5.14 15.12 11.60
N LYS A 102 -5.40 16.39 11.33
CA LYS A 102 -5.61 17.38 12.39
C LYS A 102 -6.88 17.06 13.19
N THR A 103 -7.99 16.82 12.49
CA THR A 103 -9.28 16.50 13.11
C THR A 103 -9.20 15.24 13.97
N LEU A 104 -8.61 14.15 13.48
CA LEU A 104 -8.41 12.93 14.26
C LEU A 104 -7.57 13.15 15.51
N ARG A 105 -6.48 13.92 15.39
CA ARG A 105 -5.60 14.24 16.52
C ARG A 105 -6.32 15.08 17.59
N GLU A 106 -7.13 16.06 17.18
CA GLU A 106 -7.93 16.90 18.09
C GLU A 106 -8.98 16.09 18.84
N ALA A 107 -9.51 15.04 18.19
CA ALA A 107 -10.43 14.07 18.80
C ALA A 107 -9.73 12.98 19.64
N GLY A 108 -8.40 13.01 19.77
CA GLY A 108 -7.62 12.00 20.50
C GLY A 108 -7.57 10.63 19.81
N LEU A 109 -7.90 10.55 18.53
CA LEU A 109 -7.97 9.31 17.75
C LEU A 109 -6.64 9.02 17.05
N ARG A 110 -6.17 7.78 17.17
CA ARG A 110 -4.92 7.30 16.58
C ARG A 110 -5.24 6.52 15.30
N ALA A 111 -4.94 7.12 14.16
CA ALA A 111 -5.10 6.48 12.87
C ALA A 111 -4.05 6.97 11.87
N LYS A 112 -3.80 6.16 10.84
CA LYS A 112 -2.99 6.53 9.68
C LYS A 112 -3.93 6.95 8.56
N VAL A 113 -3.58 8.02 7.85
CA VAL A 113 -4.36 8.53 6.72
C VAL A 113 -3.51 8.40 5.47
N VAL A 114 -4.04 7.71 4.47
CA VAL A 114 -3.41 7.42 3.18
C VAL A 114 -4.25 8.08 2.07
N MET A 115 -3.61 8.82 1.18
CA MET A 115 -4.24 9.42 0.01
C MET A 115 -3.78 8.66 -1.24
N SER A 116 -4.70 8.41 -2.15
CA SER A 116 -4.45 7.80 -3.45
C SER A 116 -5.09 8.62 -4.55
N LEU A 117 -4.38 8.80 -5.66
CA LEU A 117 -4.85 9.50 -6.86
C LEU A 117 -5.38 10.92 -6.61
N GLY A 118 -5.03 11.54 -5.49
CA GLY A 118 -5.47 12.87 -5.09
C GLY A 118 -6.95 13.00 -4.69
N MET A 119 -7.74 11.94 -4.78
CA MET A 119 -9.18 11.95 -4.53
C MET A 119 -9.69 10.85 -3.58
N PHE A 120 -8.94 9.77 -3.37
CA PHE A 120 -9.31 8.70 -2.46
C PHE A 120 -8.51 8.80 -1.18
N LEU A 121 -9.19 8.71 -0.04
CA LEU A 121 -8.57 8.80 1.27
C LEU A 121 -9.00 7.62 2.12
N ASP A 122 -8.02 6.84 2.55
CA ASP A 122 -8.21 5.72 3.46
C ASP A 122 -7.70 6.06 4.85
N VAL A 123 -8.52 5.76 5.86
CA VAL A 123 -8.15 5.81 7.28
C VAL A 123 -8.00 4.39 7.78
N ILE A 124 -6.82 4.07 8.30
CA ILE A 124 -6.45 2.72 8.73
C ILE A 124 -5.80 2.77 10.12
N PRO A 125 -5.71 1.62 10.83
CA PRO A 125 -5.01 1.56 12.10
C PRO A 125 -3.59 2.14 12.02
N VAL A 126 -3.14 2.78 13.08
CA VAL A 126 -1.80 3.41 13.13
C VAL A 126 -0.66 2.43 12.87
N ARG A 127 -0.85 1.14 13.18
CA ARG A 127 0.09 0.05 12.93
C ARG A 127 -0.11 -0.64 11.58
N GLY A 128 -1.14 -0.26 10.81
CA GLY A 128 -1.44 -0.77 9.47
C GLY A 128 -0.67 -0.06 8.36
N GLY A 129 -0.98 -0.45 7.12
CA GLY A 129 -0.42 0.14 5.91
C GLY A 129 0.67 -0.70 5.26
N SER A 130 0.87 -0.49 3.96
CA SER A 130 1.74 -1.31 3.11
C SER A 130 3.18 -1.43 3.61
N GLU A 131 3.75 -0.36 4.21
CA GLU A 131 5.08 -0.38 4.81
C GLU A 131 5.19 -1.35 5.98
N MET A 132 4.26 -1.23 6.95
CA MET A 132 4.26 -2.08 8.14
C MET A 132 3.90 -3.51 7.79
N ALA A 133 3.00 -3.69 6.83
CA ALA A 133 2.62 -4.96 6.26
C ALA A 133 3.83 -5.67 5.63
N MET A 134 4.59 -4.99 4.78
CA MET A 134 5.81 -5.54 4.18
C MET A 134 6.86 -5.89 5.24
N ARG A 135 7.04 -5.03 6.25
CA ARG A 135 7.94 -5.33 7.36
C ARG A 135 7.51 -6.58 8.14
N HIS A 136 6.22 -6.73 8.41
CA HIS A 136 5.67 -7.94 9.05
C HIS A 136 5.93 -9.18 8.20
N PHE A 137 5.69 -9.11 6.89
CA PHE A 137 5.95 -10.19 5.95
C PHE A 137 7.41 -10.64 5.98
N LEU A 138 8.35 -9.69 5.83
CA LEU A 138 9.78 -9.98 5.86
C LEU A 138 10.21 -10.69 7.14
N LEU A 139 9.75 -10.20 8.30
CA LEU A 139 10.08 -10.77 9.60
C LEU A 139 9.46 -12.16 9.79
N LYS A 140 8.20 -12.32 9.44
CA LYS A 140 7.46 -13.58 9.62
C LYS A 140 8.06 -14.73 8.81
N TRP A 141 8.49 -14.46 7.59
CA TRP A 141 9.00 -15.45 6.65
C TRP A 141 10.52 -15.45 6.55
N ALA A 142 11.20 -14.67 7.39
CA ALA A 142 12.66 -14.54 7.41
C ALA A 142 13.28 -14.19 6.04
N PHE A 143 12.58 -13.40 5.23
CA PHE A 143 13.14 -12.93 3.97
C PHE A 143 14.14 -11.81 4.21
N ALA A 144 15.31 -11.92 3.59
CA ALA A 144 16.23 -10.80 3.48
C ALA A 144 15.62 -9.72 2.56
N PRO A 145 15.61 -8.44 2.95
CA PRO A 145 14.95 -7.39 2.18
C PRO A 145 15.41 -7.28 0.73
N GLU A 146 16.67 -7.55 0.45
CA GLU A 146 17.27 -7.55 -0.89
C GLU A 146 16.75 -8.67 -1.80
N HIS A 147 16.13 -9.70 -1.23
CA HIS A 147 15.47 -10.77 -1.99
C HIS A 147 13.99 -10.50 -2.25
N VAL A 148 13.52 -9.31 -1.95
CA VAL A 148 12.15 -8.89 -2.22
C VAL A 148 12.15 -7.63 -3.08
N LEU A 149 11.53 -7.72 -4.25
CA LEU A 149 11.29 -6.61 -5.14
C LEU A 149 9.83 -6.20 -5.03
N VAL A 150 9.60 -4.91 -4.81
CA VAL A 150 8.27 -4.30 -4.76
C VAL A 150 8.11 -3.28 -5.87
N ALA A 151 6.93 -3.21 -6.47
CA ALA A 151 6.64 -2.25 -7.51
C ALA A 151 5.34 -1.51 -7.23
N GLY A 152 5.25 -0.25 -7.67
CA GLY A 152 4.07 0.56 -7.47
C GLY A 152 4.02 1.78 -8.36
N ASP A 153 2.83 2.42 -8.42
CA ASP A 153 2.54 3.56 -9.28
C ASP A 153 1.87 4.75 -8.56
N SER A 154 1.40 4.58 -7.33
CA SER A 154 0.61 5.61 -6.64
C SER A 154 0.99 5.82 -5.17
N GLY A 155 0.40 6.83 -4.54
CA GLY A 155 0.76 7.26 -3.18
C GLY A 155 0.58 6.21 -2.10
N ASN A 156 -0.33 5.25 -2.27
CA ASN A 156 -0.52 4.11 -1.35
C ASN A 156 0.66 3.14 -1.35
N ASP A 157 1.46 3.09 -2.43
CA ASP A 157 2.64 2.24 -2.55
C ASP A 157 3.88 2.86 -1.92
N ALA A 158 3.85 4.18 -1.67
CA ALA A 158 5.01 4.93 -1.21
C ALA A 158 5.66 4.35 0.05
N GLY A 159 4.84 3.86 0.99
CA GLY A 159 5.34 3.24 2.21
C GLY A 159 6.11 1.94 1.96
N MET A 160 5.61 1.10 1.07
CA MET A 160 6.26 -0.15 0.67
C MET A 160 7.56 0.12 -0.10
N LEU A 161 7.53 1.09 -1.02
CA LEU A 161 8.69 1.51 -1.82
C LEU A 161 9.81 2.16 -1.00
N LEU A 162 9.48 2.80 0.13
CA LEU A 162 10.46 3.40 1.05
C LEU A 162 11.13 2.39 2.00
N GLY A 163 10.73 1.13 1.94
CA GLY A 163 11.27 0.07 2.78
C GLY A 163 12.74 -0.28 2.47
N ARG A 164 13.19 -1.39 3.05
CA ARG A 164 14.54 -1.93 2.81
C ARG A 164 14.62 -2.86 1.60
N THR A 165 13.48 -3.15 0.99
CA THR A 165 13.32 -3.98 -0.23
C THR A 165 13.83 -3.23 -1.47
N LEU A 166 13.94 -3.93 -2.59
CA LEU A 166 14.22 -3.32 -3.88
C LEU A 166 12.93 -2.71 -4.44
N GLY A 167 12.89 -1.41 -4.64
CA GLY A 167 11.72 -0.68 -5.09
C GLY A 167 11.75 -0.35 -6.58
N VAL A 168 10.61 -0.48 -7.26
CA VAL A 168 10.43 -0.07 -8.65
C VAL A 168 9.22 0.85 -8.75
N VAL A 169 9.44 2.07 -9.20
CA VAL A 169 8.38 3.01 -9.56
C VAL A 169 8.20 2.96 -11.06
N VAL A 170 7.03 2.52 -11.52
CA VAL A 170 6.76 2.37 -12.96
C VAL A 170 6.56 3.71 -13.66
N GLY A 171 6.75 3.75 -14.99
CA GLY A 171 6.78 5.00 -15.77
C GLY A 171 5.48 5.81 -15.76
N ASN A 172 4.33 5.15 -15.60
CA ASN A 172 3.01 5.80 -15.48
C ASN A 172 2.63 6.21 -14.05
N HIS A 173 3.62 6.38 -13.17
CA HIS A 173 3.39 6.71 -11.77
C HIS A 173 2.73 8.07 -11.55
N SER A 174 1.97 8.19 -10.46
CA SER A 174 1.40 9.45 -10.00
C SER A 174 2.48 10.43 -9.52
N PRO A 175 2.22 11.76 -9.59
CA PRO A 175 3.18 12.79 -9.14
C PRO A 175 3.63 12.63 -7.68
N GLU A 176 2.82 12.01 -6.84
CA GLU A 176 3.07 11.79 -5.41
C GLU A 176 4.35 10.98 -5.15
N LEU A 177 4.72 10.07 -6.08
CA LEU A 177 5.92 9.25 -5.96
C LEU A 177 7.21 9.97 -6.38
N ARG A 178 7.15 11.13 -7.01
CA ARG A 178 8.35 11.88 -7.44
C ARG A 178 9.31 12.18 -6.29
N ARG A 179 8.80 12.32 -5.07
CA ARG A 179 9.60 12.50 -3.84
C ARG A 179 10.51 11.32 -3.50
N LEU A 180 10.31 10.16 -4.13
CA LEU A 180 11.14 8.97 -3.94
C LEU A 180 12.34 8.92 -4.88
N ARG A 181 12.47 9.84 -5.79
CA ARG A 181 13.46 9.89 -6.86
C ARG A 181 14.85 9.97 -6.23
N HIS A 182 15.53 9.87 -5.66
CA HIS A 182 16.85 9.89 -5.02
C HIS A 182 16.90 9.05 -3.73
N ARG A 183 15.90 8.18 -3.55
CA ARG A 183 15.94 7.27 -2.42
C ARG A 183 16.78 6.03 -2.77
N PRO A 184 17.66 5.59 -1.86
CA PRO A 184 18.39 4.34 -2.05
C PRO A 184 17.43 3.18 -2.33
N ARG A 185 17.83 2.28 -3.24
CA ARG A 185 17.06 1.09 -3.62
C ARG A 185 15.69 1.37 -4.27
N VAL A 186 15.44 2.57 -4.79
CA VAL A 186 14.24 2.89 -5.55
C VAL A 186 14.63 3.24 -7.00
N TYR A 187 14.29 2.34 -7.90
CA TYR A 187 14.48 2.53 -9.33
C TYR A 187 13.23 3.13 -9.96
N PHE A 188 13.40 4.15 -10.79
CA PHE A 188 12.32 4.75 -11.59
C PHE A 188 12.40 4.23 -13.02
N ALA A 189 11.50 3.32 -13.37
CA ALA A 189 11.41 2.75 -14.69
C ALA A 189 10.91 3.79 -15.72
N LYS A 190 11.36 3.66 -16.96
CA LYS A 190 10.86 4.46 -18.09
C LYS A 190 9.58 3.86 -18.65
N ALA A 191 9.49 2.54 -18.67
CA ALA A 191 8.33 1.82 -19.16
C ALA A 191 7.17 1.86 -18.15
N ALA A 192 5.95 1.87 -18.68
CA ALA A 192 4.71 1.88 -17.90
C ALA A 192 4.27 0.46 -17.50
N HIS A 193 3.42 0.35 -16.48
CA HIS A 193 2.76 -0.88 -16.08
C HIS A 193 3.73 -2.07 -15.86
N ALA A 194 3.36 -3.28 -16.26
CA ALA A 194 4.17 -4.49 -16.13
C ALA A 194 5.53 -4.40 -16.85
N ALA A 195 5.61 -3.66 -17.94
CA ALA A 195 6.89 -3.44 -18.64
C ALA A 195 7.90 -2.70 -17.77
N GLY A 196 7.44 -1.74 -16.94
CA GLY A 196 8.26 -1.06 -15.95
C GLY A 196 8.76 -1.98 -14.85
N ILE A 197 7.92 -2.94 -14.42
CA ILE A 197 8.34 -3.96 -13.44
C ILE A 197 9.45 -4.84 -14.04
N LEU A 198 9.29 -5.29 -15.28
CA LEU A 198 10.31 -6.08 -15.98
C LEU A 198 11.62 -5.31 -16.16
N GLU A 199 11.53 -4.00 -16.42
CA GLU A 199 12.70 -3.11 -16.46
C GLU A 199 13.44 -3.08 -15.12
N GLY A 200 12.71 -2.94 -14.01
CA GLY A 200 13.26 -2.97 -12.65
C GLY A 200 13.88 -4.32 -12.28
N ILE A 201 13.24 -5.44 -12.67
CA ILE A 201 13.79 -6.79 -12.49
C ILE A 201 15.16 -6.91 -13.17
N ARG A 202 15.29 -6.39 -14.41
CA ARG A 202 16.56 -6.37 -15.14
C ARG A 202 17.58 -5.44 -14.48
N TYR A 203 17.16 -4.25 -14.05
CA TYR A 203 18.01 -3.26 -13.40
C TYR A 203 18.72 -3.84 -12.16
N TYR A 204 17.98 -4.58 -11.33
CA TYR A 204 18.52 -5.23 -10.14
C TYR A 204 19.13 -6.61 -10.40
N ASN A 205 19.09 -7.12 -11.62
CA ASN A 205 19.41 -8.51 -11.95
C ASN A 205 18.72 -9.51 -11.02
N PHE A 206 17.45 -9.26 -10.71
CA PHE A 206 16.71 -9.85 -9.60
C PHE A 206 16.50 -11.37 -9.72
N LEU A 207 16.49 -11.91 -10.94
CA LEU A 207 16.26 -13.34 -11.20
C LEU A 207 17.54 -14.16 -11.22
N ASP A 208 18.69 -13.52 -11.07
CA ASP A 208 20.01 -14.16 -11.08
C ASP A 208 20.83 -13.66 -9.85
N LYS A 209 22.04 -13.21 -10.04
CA LYS A 209 22.85 -12.61 -8.98
C LYS A 209 22.39 -11.16 -8.77
N ILE A 210 21.61 -10.94 -7.71
CA ILE A 210 21.07 -9.61 -7.40
C ILE A 210 22.21 -8.59 -7.29
N ALA A 211 22.10 -7.51 -8.03
CA ALA A 211 23.00 -6.37 -7.98
C ALA A 211 22.21 -5.13 -7.54
N ILE A 212 22.65 -4.47 -6.50
CA ILE A 212 22.16 -3.16 -6.09
C ILE A 212 23.18 -2.16 -6.62
N PRO A 213 22.89 -1.44 -7.72
CA PRO A 213 23.81 -0.43 -8.21
C PRO A 213 24.09 0.58 -7.10
N ASN A 214 25.34 0.89 -6.88
CA ASN A 214 25.69 2.01 -6.02
C ASN A 214 25.23 3.26 -6.75
N ASP A 215 24.06 3.79 -6.40
CA ASP A 215 23.68 5.13 -6.79
C ASP A 215 24.72 6.06 -6.18
N ARG A 216 25.74 6.37 -6.98
CA ARG A 216 26.62 7.50 -6.67
C ARG A 216 25.72 8.71 -6.69
N ILE A 217 25.51 9.29 -5.52
CA ILE A 217 24.99 10.63 -5.37
C ILE A 217 26.01 11.52 -6.10
N GLU A 218 25.71 11.88 -7.35
CA GLU A 218 26.32 13.02 -8.02
C GLU A 218 25.51 14.27 -7.68
#